data_1ba7882bfd05ad2a8d70be246033815f
#
_entry.id   1ba7882bfd05ad2a8d70be246033815f
#
_cell.length_a   1.000
_cell.length_b   1.000
_cell.length_c   1.000
_cell.angle_alpha   90.00
_cell.angle_beta   90.00
_cell.angle_gamma   90.00
#
_symmetry.space_group_name_H-M   'P 1'
#
loop_
_entity.id
_entity.type
_entity.pdbx_description
1 polymer ?
#
loop_
_entity_poly.entity_id
_entity_poly.type
_entity_poly.pdbx_seq_one_letter_code
_entity_poly.pdbx_strand_id
1 'polypeptide(L)'
;MLYIANDAGHSVTQWQLGMYGTKSVYAGIPGRPGDNAAQLRSPEGLTFDKYGNLYIADCENNRIQMFCPNSLDGITIAGTGQMGNSSNEFYFPHDVAFDSELNLYVTDTYNNRIQKFARIQ
;
A
#
# COMPACT_ATOMS: atom_id res chain seq x y z
N MET A 1 -3.40 7.59 16.43
CA MET A 1 -2.29 7.54 15.46
C MET A 1 -2.84 7.79 14.06
N LEU A 2 -2.22 8.67 13.31
CA LEU A 2 -2.63 8.99 11.95
C LEU A 2 -1.56 8.50 10.97
N TYR A 3 -1.99 7.85 9.89
CA TYR A 3 -1.08 7.36 8.85
C TYR A 3 -1.40 8.09 7.55
N ILE A 4 -0.36 8.59 6.89
CA ILE A 4 -0.50 9.38 5.68
C ILE A 4 0.37 8.79 4.56
N ALA A 5 -0.26 8.49 3.43
CA ALA A 5 0.47 8.14 2.22
C ALA A 5 0.97 9.43 1.57
N ASN A 6 2.27 9.56 1.45
CA ASN A 6 2.92 10.72 0.82
C ASN A 6 3.29 10.33 -0.61
N ASP A 7 2.42 10.66 -1.53
CA ASP A 7 2.59 10.32 -2.96
C ASP A 7 3.94 10.81 -3.48
N ALA A 8 4.15 12.10 -3.52
CA ALA A 8 5.39 12.68 -4.04
C ALA A 8 6.60 12.41 -3.13
N GLY A 9 6.38 12.03 -1.90
CA GLY A 9 7.45 11.69 -0.96
C GLY A 9 7.84 10.23 -0.97
N HIS A 10 7.09 9.37 -1.67
CA HIS A 10 7.36 7.94 -1.82
C HIS A 10 7.47 7.20 -0.50
N SER A 11 6.62 7.56 0.46
CA SER A 11 6.65 6.97 1.79
C SER A 11 5.28 7.05 2.45
N VAL A 12 5.12 6.28 3.53
CA VAL A 12 4.01 6.43 4.47
C VAL A 12 4.59 6.90 5.78
N THR A 13 4.00 7.96 6.32
CA THR A 13 4.39 8.50 7.63
C THR A 13 3.29 8.24 8.64
N GLN A 14 3.69 8.03 9.89
CA GLN A 14 2.75 7.96 11.01
C GLN A 14 2.94 9.19 11.89
N TRP A 15 1.83 9.68 12.42
CA TRP A 15 1.81 10.86 13.28
C TRP A 15 1.15 10.50 14.58
N GLN A 16 1.84 10.74 15.68
CA GLN A 16 1.23 10.65 16.98
C GLN A 16 0.57 11.98 17.28
N LEU A 17 -0.75 11.97 17.44
CA LEU A 17 -1.52 13.17 17.69
C LEU A 17 -1.43 13.54 19.17
N GLY A 18 -1.49 14.84 19.47
CA GLY A 18 -1.44 15.35 20.82
C GLY A 18 -0.72 16.69 20.88
N MET A 19 -0.47 17.18 22.09
CA MET A 19 0.12 18.51 22.29
C MET A 19 1.50 18.63 21.63
N TYR A 20 2.27 17.54 21.62
CA TYR A 20 3.60 17.50 21.03
C TYR A 20 3.66 16.39 20.00
N GLY A 21 2.76 16.47 19.02
CA GLY A 21 2.69 15.44 17.99
C GLY A 21 4.04 15.16 17.33
N THR A 22 4.35 13.90 17.13
CA THR A 22 5.59 13.46 16.48
C THR A 22 5.28 12.74 15.18
N LYS A 23 6.21 12.85 14.24
CA LYS A 23 6.12 12.22 12.94
C LYS A 23 7.30 11.27 12.76
N SER A 24 7.04 10.10 12.21
CA SER A 24 8.08 9.14 11.82
C SER A 24 7.72 8.44 10.55
N VAL A 25 8.72 7.91 9.84
CA VAL A 25 8.51 7.10 8.65
C VAL A 25 8.02 5.73 9.09
N TYR A 26 6.96 5.25 8.46
CA TYR A 26 6.39 3.93 8.74
C TYR A 26 6.75 2.92 7.65
N ALA A 27 6.74 3.33 6.38
CA ALA A 27 7.07 2.49 5.24
C ALA A 27 7.65 3.33 4.11
N GLY A 28 8.48 2.72 3.28
CA GLY A 28 9.16 3.41 2.19
C GLY A 28 10.37 4.21 2.65
N ILE A 29 11.09 4.77 1.68
CA ILE A 29 12.26 5.62 1.94
C ILE A 29 11.95 7.00 1.38
N PRO A 30 11.78 8.02 2.23
CA PRO A 30 11.37 9.35 1.78
C PRO A 30 12.32 9.91 0.70
N GLY A 31 11.73 10.38 -0.39
CA GLY A 31 12.46 10.98 -1.50
C GLY A 31 13.25 9.99 -2.35
N ARG A 32 13.13 8.69 -2.10
CA ARG A 32 13.84 7.65 -2.85
C ARG A 32 12.86 6.62 -3.42
N PRO A 33 12.19 6.93 -4.54
CA PRO A 33 11.29 5.97 -5.17
C PRO A 33 12.06 4.75 -5.68
N GLY A 34 11.41 3.61 -5.67
CA GLY A 34 11.99 2.37 -6.17
C GLY A 34 11.03 1.22 -6.00
N ASP A 35 11.44 0.05 -6.48
CA ASP A 35 10.60 -1.14 -6.53
C ASP A 35 11.12 -2.31 -5.68
N ASN A 36 12.12 -2.10 -4.85
CA ASN A 36 12.55 -3.16 -3.94
C ASN A 36 11.61 -3.26 -2.73
N ALA A 37 11.90 -4.20 -1.82
CA ALA A 37 11.00 -4.49 -0.70
C ALA A 37 10.89 -3.33 0.29
N ALA A 38 11.91 -2.47 0.39
CA ALA A 38 11.91 -1.35 1.33
C ALA A 38 11.40 -0.05 0.71
N GLN A 39 11.19 -0.02 -0.60
CA GLN A 39 10.85 1.20 -1.33
C GLN A 39 9.41 1.20 -1.80
N LEU A 40 8.89 2.40 -2.03
CA LEU A 40 7.58 2.66 -2.63
C LEU A 40 7.76 3.67 -3.77
N ARG A 41 6.77 3.75 -4.64
CA ARG A 41 6.74 4.74 -5.71
C ARG A 41 5.33 5.31 -5.82
N SER A 42 5.18 6.56 -5.36
CA SER A 42 3.89 7.27 -5.34
C SER A 42 2.78 6.44 -4.69
N PRO A 43 2.93 6.06 -3.40
CA PRO A 43 1.88 5.34 -2.71
C PRO A 43 0.63 6.21 -2.56
N GLU A 44 -0.55 5.62 -2.75
CA GLU A 44 -1.81 6.34 -2.71
C GLU A 44 -2.67 5.88 -1.52
N GLY A 45 -3.47 4.86 -1.66
CA GLY A 45 -4.34 4.39 -0.58
C GLY A 45 -3.66 3.42 0.35
N LEU A 46 -4.15 3.34 1.57
CA LEU A 46 -3.66 2.39 2.56
C LEU A 46 -4.79 1.91 3.45
N THR A 47 -4.63 0.71 4.00
CA THR A 47 -5.55 0.16 4.98
C THR A 47 -4.82 -0.85 5.87
N PHE A 48 -5.38 -1.10 7.06
CA PHE A 48 -4.85 -2.10 7.98
C PHE A 48 -5.77 -3.31 8.04
N ASP A 49 -5.20 -4.50 8.23
CA ASP A 49 -5.99 -5.64 8.66
C ASP A 49 -6.15 -5.62 10.20
N LYS A 50 -6.88 -6.59 10.73
CA LYS A 50 -7.12 -6.65 12.18
C LYS A 50 -5.89 -7.09 12.98
N TYR A 51 -4.84 -7.51 12.32
CA TYR A 51 -3.60 -7.94 12.96
C TYR A 51 -2.55 -6.83 12.98
N GLY A 52 -2.85 -5.66 12.44
CA GLY A 52 -1.94 -4.53 12.40
C GLY A 52 -1.02 -4.50 11.18
N ASN A 53 -1.24 -5.34 10.19
CA ASN A 53 -0.47 -5.28 8.95
C ASN A 53 -1.00 -4.15 8.08
N LEU A 54 -0.10 -3.36 7.53
CA LEU A 54 -0.44 -2.24 6.65
C LEU A 54 -0.37 -2.68 5.19
N TYR A 55 -1.45 -2.40 4.45
CA TYR A 55 -1.53 -2.66 3.01
C TYR A 55 -1.53 -1.34 2.28
N ILE A 56 -0.67 -1.21 1.29
CA ILE A 56 -0.45 0.05 0.56
C ILE A 56 -0.63 -0.19 -0.93
N ALA A 57 -1.43 0.65 -1.58
CA ALA A 57 -1.47 0.73 -3.04
C ALA A 57 -0.20 1.45 -3.50
N ASP A 58 0.79 0.69 -3.90
CA ASP A 58 2.07 1.19 -4.40
C ASP A 58 1.91 1.51 -5.89
N CYS A 59 1.27 2.64 -6.15
CA CYS A 59 0.60 2.98 -7.41
C CYS A 59 1.51 2.83 -8.62
N GLU A 60 2.65 3.51 -8.63
CA GLU A 60 3.51 3.52 -9.82
C GLU A 60 4.39 2.27 -9.92
N ASN A 61 4.37 1.41 -8.91
CA ASN A 61 4.96 0.08 -8.97
C ASN A 61 3.94 -1.00 -9.32
N ASN A 62 2.69 -0.64 -9.55
CA ASN A 62 1.63 -1.55 -10.00
C ASN A 62 1.51 -2.79 -9.10
N ARG A 63 1.50 -2.56 -7.79
CA ARG A 63 1.45 -3.65 -6.79
C ARG A 63 0.78 -3.18 -5.50
N ILE A 64 0.36 -4.15 -4.70
CA ILE A 64 -0.07 -3.93 -3.32
C ILE A 64 1.00 -4.53 -2.41
N GLN A 65 1.58 -3.70 -1.55
CA GLN A 65 2.60 -4.10 -0.58
C GLN A 65 2.00 -4.19 0.82
N MET A 66 2.38 -5.22 1.55
CA MET A 66 2.02 -5.38 2.96
C MET A 66 3.27 -5.19 3.82
N PHE A 67 3.15 -4.36 4.85
CA PHE A 67 4.21 -4.17 5.85
C PHE A 67 3.70 -4.67 7.19
N CYS A 68 4.36 -5.69 7.73
CA CYS A 68 4.07 -6.18 9.07
C CYS A 68 4.51 -5.15 10.11
N PRO A 69 3.95 -5.16 11.33
CA PRO A 69 4.36 -4.22 12.36
C PRO A 69 5.88 -4.24 12.57
N ASN A 70 6.48 -3.05 12.57
CA ASN A 70 7.92 -2.84 12.79
C ASN A 70 8.83 -3.45 11.72
N SER A 71 8.30 -3.85 10.56
CA SER A 71 9.11 -4.34 9.45
C SER A 71 9.38 -3.21 8.47
N LEU A 72 10.63 -3.07 8.05
CA LEU A 72 11.03 -2.10 7.04
C LEU A 72 10.91 -2.63 5.62
N ASP A 73 10.72 -3.94 5.47
CA ASP A 73 10.55 -4.58 4.18
C ASP A 73 9.12 -5.00 3.96
N GLY A 74 8.58 -4.65 2.81
CA GLY A 74 7.25 -5.04 2.39
C GLY A 74 7.23 -6.38 1.68
N ILE A 75 6.03 -6.95 1.61
CA ILE A 75 5.76 -8.20 0.88
C ILE A 75 4.72 -7.88 -0.17
N THR A 76 4.96 -8.26 -1.41
CA THR A 76 3.96 -8.07 -2.47
C THR A 76 2.83 -9.07 -2.28
N ILE A 77 1.61 -8.55 -2.09
CA ILE A 77 0.40 -9.35 -1.86
C ILE A 77 -0.36 -9.55 -3.16
N ALA A 78 -0.35 -8.55 -4.04
CA ALA A 78 -1.08 -8.58 -5.30
C ALA A 78 -0.35 -7.73 -6.33
N GLY A 79 -0.49 -8.08 -7.61
CA GLY A 79 0.19 -7.43 -8.71
C GLY A 79 1.53 -8.08 -9.02
N THR A 80 2.02 -7.85 -10.24
CA THR A 80 3.31 -8.40 -10.71
C THR A 80 4.43 -7.37 -10.63
N GLY A 81 4.10 -6.09 -10.42
CA GLY A 81 5.05 -4.99 -10.54
C GLY A 81 5.09 -4.39 -11.93
N GLN A 82 4.52 -5.09 -12.92
CA GLN A 82 4.41 -4.62 -14.30
C GLN A 82 2.99 -4.15 -14.54
N MET A 83 2.82 -3.02 -15.25
CA MET A 83 1.48 -2.58 -15.63
C MET A 83 0.86 -3.58 -16.62
N GLY A 84 -0.43 -3.79 -16.49
CA GLY A 84 -1.14 -4.71 -17.37
C GLY A 84 -2.60 -4.83 -16.96
N ASN A 85 -3.35 -5.64 -17.74
CA ASN A 85 -4.79 -5.81 -17.53
C ASN A 85 -5.22 -7.25 -17.31
N SER A 86 -4.29 -8.17 -17.07
CA SER A 86 -4.64 -9.55 -16.74
C SER A 86 -5.13 -9.64 -15.28
N SER A 87 -5.57 -10.82 -14.87
CA SER A 87 -6.15 -11.00 -13.54
C SER A 87 -5.14 -10.86 -12.40
N ASN A 88 -3.85 -10.90 -12.70
CA ASN A 88 -2.78 -10.73 -11.70
C ASN A 88 -1.97 -9.45 -11.91
N GLU A 89 -2.47 -8.53 -12.72
CA GLU A 89 -1.80 -7.27 -13.02
C GLU A 89 -2.66 -6.08 -12.65
N PHE A 90 -2.01 -4.94 -12.42
CA PHE A 90 -2.66 -3.64 -12.22
C PHE A 90 -2.08 -2.60 -13.17
N TYR A 91 -2.83 -1.52 -13.34
CA TYR A 91 -2.36 -0.33 -14.02
C TYR A 91 -2.67 0.88 -13.13
N PHE A 92 -1.69 1.27 -12.33
CA PHE A 92 -1.77 2.35 -11.34
C PHE A 92 -2.93 2.15 -10.35
N PRO A 93 -2.82 1.14 -9.46
CA PRO A 93 -3.82 0.96 -8.40
C PRO A 93 -3.74 2.13 -7.43
N HIS A 94 -4.90 2.69 -7.05
CA HIS A 94 -4.94 3.89 -6.21
C HIS A 94 -5.43 3.62 -4.79
N ASP A 95 -6.27 2.61 -4.57
CA ASP A 95 -6.82 2.39 -3.24
C ASP A 95 -7.01 0.91 -2.95
N VAL A 96 -7.04 0.59 -1.67
CA VAL A 96 -7.26 -0.77 -1.19
C VAL A 96 -8.21 -0.73 0.00
N ALA A 97 -9.01 -1.77 0.15
CA ALA A 97 -9.91 -1.93 1.29
C ALA A 97 -10.20 -3.39 1.53
N PHE A 98 -10.55 -3.73 2.77
CA PHE A 98 -11.03 -5.06 3.14
C PHE A 98 -12.52 -5.03 3.40
N ASP A 99 -13.20 -6.13 3.10
CA ASP A 99 -14.55 -6.34 3.61
C ASP A 99 -14.49 -7.05 4.98
N SER A 100 -15.66 -7.33 5.56
CA SER A 100 -15.74 -7.97 6.88
C SER A 100 -15.18 -9.39 6.90
N GLU A 101 -15.06 -10.03 5.74
CA GLU A 101 -14.52 -11.37 5.60
C GLU A 101 -13.04 -11.37 5.23
N LEU A 102 -12.40 -10.18 5.23
CA LEU A 102 -11.01 -9.95 4.88
C LEU A 102 -10.67 -10.29 3.43
N ASN A 103 -11.64 -10.13 2.53
CA ASN A 103 -11.33 -10.10 1.11
C ASN A 103 -10.78 -8.73 0.77
N LEU A 104 -9.73 -8.68 -0.05
CA LEU A 104 -9.06 -7.45 -0.44
C LEU A 104 -9.66 -6.92 -1.74
N TYR A 105 -10.02 -5.64 -1.75
CA TYR A 105 -10.50 -4.96 -2.95
C TYR A 105 -9.49 -3.88 -3.35
N VAL A 106 -9.16 -3.83 -4.62
CA VAL A 106 -8.17 -2.90 -5.17
C VAL A 106 -8.82 -2.12 -6.31
N THR A 107 -8.76 -0.79 -6.24
CA THR A 107 -9.15 0.03 -7.38
C THR A 107 -8.03 0.04 -8.41
N ASP A 108 -8.24 -0.67 -9.49
CA ASP A 108 -7.30 -0.79 -10.61
C ASP A 108 -7.62 0.30 -11.62
N THR A 109 -7.22 1.52 -11.30
CA THR A 109 -7.80 2.76 -11.82
C THR A 109 -7.70 2.87 -13.34
N TYR A 110 -6.52 2.65 -13.91
CA TYR A 110 -6.33 2.83 -15.35
C TYR A 110 -6.86 1.65 -16.17
N ASN A 111 -7.23 0.56 -15.50
CA ASN A 111 -7.97 -0.54 -16.13
C ASN A 111 -9.49 -0.42 -15.91
N ASN A 112 -9.95 0.68 -15.29
CA ASN A 112 -11.37 0.97 -15.09
C ASN A 112 -12.12 -0.16 -14.38
N ARG A 113 -11.50 -0.75 -13.34
CA ARG A 113 -12.09 -1.90 -12.66
C ARG A 113 -11.71 -1.91 -11.19
N ILE A 114 -12.49 -2.68 -10.42
CA ILE A 114 -12.14 -3.06 -9.06
C ILE A 114 -11.85 -4.56 -9.08
N GLN A 115 -10.69 -4.95 -8.57
CA GLN A 115 -10.34 -6.36 -8.43
C GLN A 115 -10.53 -6.82 -7.00
N LYS A 116 -11.10 -8.01 -6.84
CA LYS A 116 -11.29 -8.66 -5.54
C LYS A 116 -10.33 -9.84 -5.44
N PHE A 117 -9.62 -9.90 -4.32
CA PHE A 117 -8.75 -11.03 -4.00
C PHE A 117 -9.31 -11.70 -2.75
N ALA A 118 -9.70 -12.98 -2.89
CA ALA A 118 -10.27 -13.73 -1.79
C ALA A 118 -9.22 -13.90 -0.68
N ARG A 119 -9.71 -13.89 0.57
CA ARG A 119 -8.86 -14.13 1.74
C ARG A 119 -8.18 -15.49 1.62
N ILE A 120 -6.87 -15.50 1.90
CA ILE A 120 -6.09 -16.72 1.99
C ILE A 120 -5.93 -17.06 3.46
N GLN A 121 -6.30 -18.28 3.84
CA GLN A 121 -6.19 -18.78 5.21
C GLN A 121 -4.77 -19.13 5.59
#